data_35fc4397a97496741164c9713a092aa6
#
_entry.id   35fc4397a97496741164c9713a092aa6
#
_cell.length_a   1.000
_cell.length_b   1.000
_cell.length_c   1.000
_cell.angle_alpha   90.00
_cell.angle_beta   90.00
_cell.angle_gamma   90.00
#
_symmetry.space_group_name_H-M   'P 1'
#
loop_
_entity.id
_entity.type
_entity.pdbx_description
1 polymer ?
#
loop_
_entity_poly.entity_id
_entity_poly.type
_entity_poly.pdbx_seq_one_letter_code
_entity_poly.pdbx_strand_id
1 'polypeptide(L)'
;ILLQVLDDGHITDGQGRKVDFKNTVIIMTSNAGARSIAEPKRMGFTSVETAEQDYAYMKKSVMDEVRHIFKPEFLNRIDDMIVFHALGKEDVLEIVKLMAKQISKRIAESLQMTVTFTDKALEKIAEEGYDKA
;
A
#
# COMPACT_ATOMS: atom_id res chain seq x y z
N ILE A 1 -17.14 -0.73 -15.77
CA ILE A 1 -16.80 -2.17 -15.71
C ILE A 1 -16.73 -2.65 -14.26
N LEU A 2 -15.92 -2.02 -13.37
CA LEU A 2 -15.80 -2.48 -11.97
C LEU A 2 -17.13 -2.41 -11.21
N LEU A 3 -17.93 -1.36 -11.38
CA LEU A 3 -19.27 -1.26 -10.78
C LEU A 3 -20.15 -2.45 -11.14
N GLN A 4 -20.13 -2.89 -12.40
CA GLN A 4 -20.89 -4.05 -12.83
C GLN A 4 -20.45 -5.33 -12.12
N VAL A 5 -19.14 -5.52 -11.93
CA VAL A 5 -18.62 -6.67 -11.18
C VAL A 5 -19.08 -6.63 -9.72
N LEU A 6 -19.01 -5.45 -9.09
CA LEU A 6 -19.39 -5.27 -7.68
C LEU A 6 -20.92 -5.37 -7.47
N ASP A 7 -21.72 -4.97 -8.45
CA ASP A 7 -23.20 -5.02 -8.38
C ASP A 7 -23.75 -6.38 -8.80
N ASP A 8 -23.37 -6.84 -9.99
CA ASP A 8 -23.98 -8.01 -10.64
C ASP A 8 -23.19 -9.31 -10.36
N GLY A 9 -21.95 -9.19 -9.84
CA GLY A 9 -21.06 -10.32 -9.65
C GLY A 9 -20.60 -10.98 -10.94
N HIS A 10 -20.76 -10.30 -12.09
CA HIS A 10 -20.28 -10.80 -13.38
C HIS A 10 -19.99 -9.65 -14.34
N ILE A 11 -19.16 -9.93 -15.36
CA ILE A 11 -18.98 -9.05 -16.52
C ILE A 11 -19.25 -9.83 -17.82
N THR A 12 -19.63 -9.09 -18.84
CA THR A 12 -19.75 -9.63 -20.18
C THR A 12 -18.52 -9.20 -20.99
N ASP A 13 -17.79 -10.17 -21.55
CA ASP A 13 -16.64 -9.87 -22.41
C ASP A 13 -17.05 -9.32 -23.78
N GLY A 14 -16.07 -8.90 -24.59
CA GLY A 14 -16.32 -8.37 -25.94
C GLY A 14 -16.89 -9.39 -26.92
N GLN A 15 -17.00 -10.67 -26.55
CA GLN A 15 -17.58 -11.74 -27.33
C GLN A 15 -18.98 -12.16 -26.82
N GLY A 16 -19.52 -11.44 -25.85
CA GLY A 16 -20.83 -11.71 -25.25
C GLY A 16 -20.83 -12.82 -24.19
N ARG A 17 -19.67 -13.33 -23.76
CA ARG A 17 -19.60 -14.37 -22.73
C ARG A 17 -19.63 -13.74 -21.33
N LYS A 18 -20.41 -14.33 -20.42
CA LYS A 18 -20.46 -13.93 -19.03
C LYS A 18 -19.33 -14.56 -18.23
N VAL A 19 -18.57 -13.74 -17.53
CA VAL A 19 -17.53 -14.16 -16.58
C VAL A 19 -18.04 -13.91 -15.17
N ASP A 20 -18.10 -14.95 -14.35
CA ASP A 20 -18.65 -14.90 -12.99
C ASP A 20 -17.56 -14.54 -11.97
N PHE A 21 -17.86 -13.56 -11.09
CA PHE A 21 -17.00 -13.06 -10.01
C PHE A 21 -17.63 -13.27 -8.62
N LYS A 22 -18.78 -13.95 -8.50
CA LYS A 22 -19.52 -14.08 -7.23
C LYS A 22 -18.71 -14.74 -6.11
N ASN A 23 -17.79 -15.65 -6.47
CA ASN A 23 -16.94 -16.37 -5.51
C ASN A 23 -15.49 -15.85 -5.53
N THR A 24 -15.29 -14.56 -5.78
CA THR A 24 -13.95 -13.95 -5.84
C THR A 24 -13.81 -12.87 -4.76
N VAL A 25 -12.58 -12.66 -4.32
CA VAL A 25 -12.18 -11.50 -3.53
C VAL A 25 -11.48 -10.53 -4.47
N ILE A 26 -11.98 -9.31 -4.56
CA ILE A 26 -11.40 -8.26 -5.40
C ILE A 26 -10.60 -7.33 -4.51
N ILE A 27 -9.29 -7.26 -4.73
CA ILE A 27 -8.40 -6.37 -4.02
C ILE A 27 -7.94 -5.29 -4.99
N MET A 28 -8.18 -4.04 -4.62
CA MET A 28 -7.77 -2.87 -5.41
C MET A 28 -6.78 -2.04 -4.63
N THR A 29 -5.71 -1.58 -5.28
CA THR A 29 -4.74 -0.67 -4.70
C THR A 29 -4.80 0.67 -5.41
N SER A 30 -4.61 1.74 -4.64
CA SER A 30 -4.56 3.11 -5.17
C SER A 30 -3.54 3.93 -4.38
N ASN A 31 -2.96 4.92 -5.02
CA ASN A 31 -2.14 5.94 -4.37
C ASN A 31 -2.92 7.22 -4.06
N ALA A 32 -4.26 7.13 -4.04
CA ALA A 32 -5.11 8.24 -3.61
C ALA A 32 -4.73 8.69 -2.20
N GLY A 33 -4.58 9.99 -1.99
CA GLY A 33 -4.19 10.54 -0.70
C GLY A 33 -2.70 10.47 -0.36
N ALA A 34 -1.84 10.01 -1.26
CA ALA A 34 -0.39 9.91 -1.01
C ALA A 34 0.23 11.25 -0.58
N ARG A 35 -0.23 12.37 -1.13
CA ARG A 35 0.22 13.72 -0.73
C ARG A 35 -0.16 14.07 0.71
N SER A 36 -1.35 13.66 1.15
CA SER A 36 -1.82 13.87 2.53
C SER A 36 -1.04 13.03 3.56
N ILE A 37 -0.40 11.96 3.11
CA ILE A 37 0.48 11.11 3.93
C ILE A 37 1.88 11.72 4.00
N ALA A 38 2.42 12.19 2.88
CA ALA A 38 3.77 12.76 2.78
C ALA A 38 3.88 14.14 3.45
N GLU A 39 2.83 14.97 3.37
CA GLU A 39 2.79 16.30 3.95
C GLU A 39 1.64 16.42 4.97
N PRO A 40 1.76 15.88 6.18
CA PRO A 40 0.75 16.12 7.20
C PRO A 40 0.69 17.61 7.50
N LYS A 41 -0.40 18.27 7.12
CA LYS A 41 -0.64 19.68 7.46
C LYS A 41 -0.77 19.80 8.97
N ARG A 42 0.33 20.11 9.62
CA ARG A 42 0.33 20.49 11.04
C ARG A 42 -0.36 21.85 11.17
N MET A 43 -1.63 21.83 11.44
CA MET A 43 -2.34 23.03 11.87
C MET A 43 -2.33 23.10 13.39
N GLY A 44 -1.52 24.02 13.92
CA GLY A 44 -1.67 24.49 15.29
C GLY A 44 -0.62 24.02 16.29
N PHE A 45 -0.13 24.98 17.04
CA PHE A 45 0.68 24.86 18.24
C PHE A 45 -0.12 24.20 19.35
N THR A 46 -0.01 22.89 19.54
CA THR A 46 -0.32 22.29 20.87
C THR A 46 0.19 20.84 20.95
N SER A 47 1.04 20.63 21.97
CA SER A 47 1.19 19.43 22.82
C SER A 47 1.11 18.05 22.16
N VAL A 48 2.19 17.28 22.36
CA VAL A 48 2.26 15.82 22.45
C VAL A 48 1.01 15.10 21.92
N GLU A 49 0.84 15.10 20.59
CA GLU A 49 -0.14 14.25 19.93
C GLU A 49 0.42 12.83 19.91
N THR A 50 -0.41 11.87 20.28
CA THR A 50 -0.02 10.46 20.24
C THR A 50 -0.01 9.99 18.78
N ALA A 51 0.85 9.02 18.45
CA ALA A 51 0.92 8.42 17.11
C ALA A 51 -0.45 7.94 16.59
N GLU A 52 -1.38 7.60 17.50
CA GLU A 52 -2.75 7.22 17.17
C GLU A 52 -3.60 8.39 16.65
N GLN A 53 -3.40 9.59 17.21
CA GLN A 53 -4.10 10.80 16.77
C GLN A 53 -3.60 11.26 15.40
N ASP A 54 -2.29 11.19 15.17
CA ASP A 54 -1.66 11.47 13.87
C ASP A 54 -2.20 10.53 12.79
N TYR A 55 -2.32 9.23 13.10
CA TYR A 55 -2.88 8.25 12.18
C TYR A 55 -4.36 8.51 11.89
N ALA A 56 -5.16 8.82 12.91
CA ALA A 56 -6.58 9.11 12.73
C ALA A 56 -6.81 10.35 11.84
N TYR A 57 -6.00 11.39 12.03
CA TYR A 57 -6.05 12.59 11.20
C TYR A 57 -5.63 12.30 9.75
N MET A 58 -4.52 11.58 9.57
CA MET A 58 -4.06 11.16 8.25
C MET A 58 -5.12 10.32 7.53
N LYS A 59 -5.69 9.32 8.21
CA LYS A 59 -6.75 8.46 7.66
C LYS A 59 -7.95 9.27 7.20
N LYS A 60 -8.38 10.25 8.01
CA LYS A 60 -9.48 11.14 7.64
C LYS A 60 -9.17 11.94 6.38
N SER A 61 -7.98 12.55 6.31
CA SER A 61 -7.55 13.35 5.15
C SER A 61 -7.49 12.52 3.87
N VAL A 62 -6.94 11.29 3.94
CA VAL A 62 -6.91 10.34 2.82
C VAL A 62 -8.32 9.96 2.38
N MET A 63 -9.21 9.67 3.34
CA MET A 63 -10.59 9.30 3.04
C MET A 63 -11.38 10.43 2.39
N ASP A 64 -11.12 11.67 2.77
CA ASP A 64 -11.74 12.84 2.14
C ASP A 64 -11.26 13.00 0.69
N GLU A 65 -9.97 12.75 0.41
CA GLU A 65 -9.44 12.77 -0.96
C GLU A 65 -10.01 11.61 -1.81
N VAL A 66 -10.12 10.42 -1.24
CA VAL A 66 -10.76 9.26 -1.90
C VAL A 66 -12.20 9.59 -2.32
N ARG A 67 -12.98 10.28 -1.47
CA ARG A 67 -14.34 10.71 -1.79
C ARG A 67 -14.42 11.74 -2.90
N HIS A 68 -13.35 12.51 -3.13
CA HIS A 68 -13.27 13.44 -4.26
C HIS A 68 -12.93 12.74 -5.58
N ILE A 69 -12.12 11.68 -5.52
CA ILE A 69 -11.66 10.94 -6.70
C ILE A 69 -12.70 9.93 -7.18
N PHE A 70 -13.30 9.21 -6.25
CA PHE A 70 -14.23 8.12 -6.56
C PHE A 70 -15.67 8.53 -6.30
N LYS A 71 -16.56 8.12 -7.19
CA LYS A 71 -17.99 8.40 -7.07
C LYS A 71 -18.57 7.67 -5.86
N PRO A 72 -19.55 8.27 -5.15
CA PRO A 72 -20.20 7.65 -3.99
C PRO A 72 -20.79 6.27 -4.27
N GLU A 73 -21.37 6.08 -5.46
CA GLU A 73 -21.93 4.80 -5.90
C GLU A 73 -20.90 3.67 -5.94
N PHE A 74 -19.64 4.00 -6.28
CA PHE A 74 -18.53 3.05 -6.27
C PHE A 74 -18.05 2.75 -4.85
N LEU A 75 -17.88 3.79 -4.03
CA LEU A 75 -17.42 3.65 -2.64
C LEU A 75 -18.40 2.84 -1.77
N ASN A 76 -19.70 2.97 -2.03
CA ASN A 76 -20.73 2.22 -1.33
C ASN A 76 -20.75 0.71 -1.66
N ARG A 77 -20.00 0.26 -2.64
CA ARG A 77 -19.87 -1.16 -3.03
C ARG A 77 -18.57 -1.79 -2.54
N ILE A 78 -17.73 -1.01 -1.88
CA ILE A 78 -16.49 -1.50 -1.29
C ILE A 78 -16.79 -1.92 0.16
N ASP A 79 -16.49 -3.16 0.50
CA ASP A 79 -16.75 -3.71 1.84
C ASP A 79 -15.82 -3.10 2.88
N ASP A 80 -14.53 -2.90 2.53
CA ASP A 80 -13.55 -2.33 3.45
C ASP A 80 -12.49 -1.50 2.73
N MET A 81 -12.03 -0.42 3.37
CA MET A 81 -10.98 0.46 2.88
C MET A 81 -9.87 0.58 3.92
N ILE A 82 -8.72 0.04 3.57
CA ILE A 82 -7.54 0.03 4.43
C ILE A 82 -6.59 1.15 4.00
N VAL A 83 -6.31 2.06 4.92
CA VAL A 83 -5.32 3.11 4.74
C VAL A 83 -4.02 2.68 5.40
N PHE A 84 -2.97 2.55 4.60
CA PHE A 84 -1.64 2.24 5.12
C PHE A 84 -0.97 3.51 5.66
N HIS A 85 -0.24 3.37 6.76
CA HIS A 85 0.64 4.42 7.27
C HIS A 85 1.95 4.46 6.47
N ALA A 86 2.68 5.57 6.59
CA ALA A 86 4.02 5.65 6.03
C ALA A 86 4.96 4.64 6.70
N LEU A 87 5.86 4.06 5.91
CA LEU A 87 6.83 3.09 6.41
C LEU A 87 7.84 3.77 7.34
N GLY A 88 8.04 3.18 8.52
CA GLY A 88 9.09 3.57 9.44
C GLY A 88 10.45 2.96 9.07
N LYS A 89 11.50 3.39 9.77
CA LYS A 89 12.86 2.85 9.55
C LYS A 89 12.94 1.34 9.80
N GLU A 90 12.20 0.85 10.79
CA GLU A 90 12.14 -0.57 11.13
C GLU A 90 11.49 -1.38 10.01
N ASP A 91 10.39 -0.88 9.44
CA ASP A 91 9.70 -1.52 8.32
C ASP A 91 10.62 -1.59 7.08
N VAL A 92 11.36 -0.51 6.80
CA VAL A 92 12.31 -0.47 5.69
C VAL A 92 13.44 -1.50 5.89
N LEU A 93 13.94 -1.66 7.11
CA LEU A 93 14.96 -2.68 7.40
C LEU A 93 14.43 -4.09 7.15
N GLU A 94 13.19 -4.39 7.55
CA GLU A 94 12.56 -5.70 7.28
C GLU A 94 12.35 -5.92 5.77
N ILE A 95 11.95 -4.89 5.02
CA ILE A 95 11.85 -4.96 3.56
C ILE A 95 13.22 -5.26 2.93
N VAL A 96 14.28 -4.58 3.37
CA VAL A 96 15.64 -4.81 2.89
C VAL A 96 16.09 -6.25 3.15
N LYS A 97 15.80 -6.81 4.33
CA LYS A 97 16.09 -8.22 4.65
C LYS A 97 15.37 -9.19 3.70
N LEU A 98 14.08 -8.94 3.42
CA LEU A 98 13.31 -9.75 2.49
C LEU A 98 13.86 -9.68 1.06
N MET A 99 14.20 -8.49 0.59
CA MET A 99 14.80 -8.28 -0.74
C MET A 99 16.18 -8.94 -0.86
N ALA A 100 17.03 -8.81 0.15
CA ALA A 100 18.34 -9.44 0.19
C ALA A 100 18.22 -10.98 0.13
N LYS A 101 17.25 -11.55 0.86
CA LYS A 101 16.96 -12.98 0.80
C LYS A 101 16.52 -13.45 -0.59
N GLN A 102 15.66 -12.67 -1.27
CA GLN A 102 15.24 -12.98 -2.64
C GLN A 102 16.40 -12.91 -3.63
N ILE A 103 17.28 -11.89 -3.49
CA ILE A 103 18.47 -11.73 -4.33
C ILE A 103 19.41 -12.91 -4.12
N SER A 104 19.71 -13.28 -2.85
CA SER A 104 20.57 -14.42 -2.53
C SER A 104 20.04 -15.73 -3.14
N LYS A 105 18.72 -15.95 -3.04
CA LYS A 105 18.07 -17.13 -3.64
C LYS A 105 18.23 -17.14 -5.15
N ARG A 106 17.96 -16.03 -5.84
CA ARG A 106 18.09 -15.93 -7.30
C ARG A 106 19.52 -16.13 -7.78
N ILE A 107 20.52 -15.60 -7.04
CA ILE A 107 21.93 -15.80 -7.37
C ILE A 107 22.34 -17.27 -7.19
N ALA A 108 21.90 -17.91 -6.11
CA ALA A 108 22.16 -19.31 -5.85
C ALA A 108 21.58 -20.22 -6.96
N GLU A 109 20.37 -19.95 -7.42
CA GLU A 109 19.70 -20.71 -8.47
C GLU A 109 20.31 -20.48 -9.86
N SER A 110 20.72 -19.26 -10.18
CA SER A 110 21.21 -18.90 -11.53
C SER A 110 22.72 -19.05 -11.70
N LEU A 111 23.51 -18.78 -10.67
CA LEU A 111 24.97 -18.75 -10.74
C LEU A 111 25.65 -19.81 -9.86
N GLN A 112 24.88 -20.60 -9.10
CA GLN A 112 25.40 -21.57 -8.13
C GLN A 112 26.36 -20.95 -7.10
N MET A 113 26.15 -19.66 -6.78
CA MET A 113 26.96 -18.90 -5.84
C MET A 113 26.13 -18.61 -4.58
N THR A 114 26.80 -18.62 -3.43
CA THR A 114 26.18 -18.21 -2.16
C THR A 114 26.56 -16.75 -1.85
N VAL A 115 25.54 -15.91 -1.68
CA VAL A 115 25.71 -14.52 -1.25
C VAL A 115 25.06 -14.36 0.12
N THR A 116 25.81 -13.80 1.07
CA THR A 116 25.33 -13.48 2.41
C THR A 116 25.48 -11.98 2.68
N PHE A 117 24.49 -11.41 3.29
CA PHE A 117 24.51 -10.02 3.75
C PHE A 117 24.70 -10.00 5.27
N THR A 118 25.62 -9.18 5.77
CA THR A 118 25.75 -8.95 7.20
C THR A 118 24.69 -7.98 7.68
N ASP A 119 24.33 -8.03 8.97
CA ASP A 119 23.34 -7.11 9.54
C ASP A 119 23.72 -5.65 9.32
N LYS A 120 25.01 -5.30 9.50
CA LYS A 120 25.52 -3.95 9.21
C LYS A 120 25.37 -3.53 7.76
N ALA A 121 25.51 -4.44 6.82
CA ALA A 121 25.29 -4.15 5.41
C ALA A 121 23.80 -3.89 5.12
N LEU A 122 22.90 -4.66 5.73
CA LEU A 122 21.44 -4.47 5.60
C LEU A 122 20.99 -3.15 6.22
N GLU A 123 21.51 -2.81 7.40
CA GLU A 123 21.26 -1.51 8.05
C GLU A 123 21.72 -0.35 7.17
N LYS A 124 22.93 -0.44 6.60
CA LYS A 124 23.48 0.58 5.71
C LYS A 124 22.62 0.77 4.46
N ILE A 125 22.19 -0.33 3.83
CA ILE A 125 21.30 -0.29 2.66
C ILE A 125 19.96 0.34 3.03
N ALA A 126 19.41 0.01 4.22
CA ALA A 126 18.17 0.59 4.70
C ALA A 126 18.30 2.11 4.95
N GLU A 127 19.41 2.56 5.52
CA GLU A 127 19.66 3.99 5.75
C GLU A 127 19.80 4.79 4.44
N GLU A 128 20.54 4.25 3.47
CA GLU A 128 20.77 4.91 2.17
C GLU A 128 19.53 4.85 1.26
N GLY A 129 18.71 3.81 1.42
CA GLY A 129 17.47 3.63 0.65
C GLY A 129 16.24 4.28 1.28
N TYR A 130 16.34 4.78 2.51
CA TYR A 130 15.24 5.46 3.19
C TYR A 130 15.22 6.94 2.78
N ASP A 131 14.48 7.24 1.71
CA ASP A 131 14.18 8.61 1.33
C ASP A 131 12.84 9.03 1.95
N LYS A 132 12.85 10.06 2.77
CA LYS A 132 11.67 10.74 3.28
C LYS A 132 11.15 11.71 2.21
N ALA A 133 10.73 11.20 1.04
CA ALA A 133 10.08 12.03 0.06
C ALA A 133 8.67 12.42 0.50
#